data_6a027aefe42b2c822a07653fc3bb46fb
#
_entry.id   6a027aefe42b2c822a07653fc3bb46fb
#
_cell.length_a   1.000
_cell.length_b   1.000
_cell.length_c   1.000
_cell.angle_alpha   90.00
_cell.angle_beta   90.00
_cell.angle_gamma   90.00
#
_symmetry.space_group_name_H-M   'P 1'
#
loop_
_entity.id
_entity.type
_entity.pdbx_description
1 polymer ?
#
loop_
_entity_poly.entity_id
_entity_poly.type
_entity_poly.pdbx_seq_one_letter_code
_entity_poly.pdbx_strand_id
1 'polypeptide(L)'
;MKMKKSLAPRSFSEVGFTLMEILIIVSILILIAIVVLITINPWAQINKAWDSKRKTELTQLNKALEDYYNDKGCYPKPEDICYDVPPPPTNVYGPGAGCSKLLESQACHICGNESNSPSFSPYLSKFPCDPQHKQKQYLYEVAAAPGFTFCTTPEDATNSCPQSYRIYSDLSNQSDLAIEELGCQAGGCGISPNYGYEFGVTSPNEKLKKTSSYYCYTTSRTCDNCGATYEICEVKPSCVEIYSSKENCYLR
;
A
#
# COMPACT_ATOMS: atom_id res chain seq x y z
N MET A 1 -18.86 -35.95 77.32
CA MET A 1 -17.66 -35.12 77.57
C MET A 1 -16.94 -35.03 76.18
N LYS A 2 -17.13 -33.95 75.39
CA LYS A 2 -16.47 -33.76 74.08
C LYS A 2 -15.35 -32.74 74.23
N MET A 3 -14.13 -33.19 74.07
CA MET A 3 -12.96 -32.33 74.06
C MET A 3 -12.89 -31.58 72.69
N LYS A 4 -13.02 -30.26 72.72
CA LYS A 4 -12.68 -29.40 71.59
C LYS A 4 -11.14 -29.25 71.54
N LYS A 5 -10.52 -29.78 70.47
CA LYS A 5 -9.15 -29.47 70.13
C LYS A 5 -9.10 -28.06 69.53
N SER A 6 -8.48 -27.13 70.28
CA SER A 6 -8.12 -25.81 69.79
C SER A 6 -6.96 -25.94 68.83
N LEU A 7 -7.16 -25.59 67.54
CA LEU A 7 -6.09 -25.41 66.60
C LEU A 7 -5.53 -23.98 66.77
N ALA A 8 -4.31 -23.89 67.27
CA ALA A 8 -3.58 -22.64 67.35
C ALA A 8 -3.27 -22.14 65.92
N PRO A 9 -3.42 -20.83 65.62
CA PRO A 9 -3.04 -20.27 64.33
C PRO A 9 -1.51 -20.37 64.18
N ARG A 10 -1.07 -20.96 63.06
CA ARG A 10 0.33 -20.91 62.67
C ARG A 10 0.70 -19.45 62.39
N SER A 11 1.55 -18.90 63.20
CA SER A 11 2.20 -17.62 62.95
C SER A 11 3.13 -17.80 61.75
N PHE A 12 2.76 -17.23 60.60
CA PHE A 12 3.69 -17.01 59.47
C PHE A 12 4.64 -15.91 59.92
N SER A 13 5.90 -16.25 60.14
CA SER A 13 6.95 -15.25 60.30
C SER A 13 7.09 -14.50 58.97
N GLU A 14 6.69 -13.24 58.95
CA GLU A 14 6.96 -12.35 57.82
C GLU A 14 8.47 -12.12 57.75
N VAL A 15 9.12 -12.83 56.85
CA VAL A 15 10.54 -12.60 56.54
C VAL A 15 10.61 -11.40 55.61
N GLY A 16 10.91 -10.23 56.15
CA GLY A 16 11.13 -9.01 55.36
C GLY A 16 12.41 -9.13 54.52
N PHE A 17 12.34 -8.70 53.27
CA PHE A 17 13.51 -8.63 52.39
C PHE A 17 14.48 -7.54 52.87
N THR A 18 15.78 -7.82 52.77
CA THR A 18 16.81 -6.83 53.03
C THR A 18 16.92 -5.82 51.85
N LEU A 19 17.27 -4.58 52.14
CA LEU A 19 17.48 -3.54 51.12
C LEU A 19 18.53 -3.99 50.08
N MET A 20 19.57 -4.71 50.50
CA MET A 20 20.61 -5.22 49.63
C MET A 20 20.08 -6.31 48.68
N GLU A 21 19.20 -7.19 49.14
CA GLU A 21 18.59 -8.25 48.35
C GLU A 21 17.71 -7.68 47.22
N ILE A 22 16.89 -6.68 47.53
CA ILE A 22 16.09 -5.96 46.52
C ILE A 22 16.98 -5.27 45.51
N LEU A 23 18.09 -4.65 45.90
CA LEU A 23 19.01 -3.97 45.01
C LEU A 23 19.66 -4.96 44.02
N ILE A 24 20.05 -6.13 44.46
CA ILE A 24 20.60 -7.17 43.59
C ILE A 24 19.53 -7.68 42.59
N ILE A 25 18.30 -7.96 43.05
CA ILE A 25 17.22 -8.42 42.23
C ILE A 25 16.90 -7.39 41.09
N VAL A 26 16.76 -6.12 41.47
CA VAL A 26 16.47 -5.05 40.49
C VAL A 26 17.61 -4.90 39.50
N SER A 27 18.87 -4.99 39.91
CA SER A 27 20.00 -4.91 38.97
C SER A 27 20.00 -6.05 37.95
N ILE A 28 19.70 -7.27 38.36
CA ILE A 28 19.57 -8.42 37.46
C ILE A 28 18.38 -8.26 36.51
N LEU A 29 17.23 -7.78 37.00
CA LEU A 29 16.05 -7.54 36.15
C LEU A 29 16.32 -6.47 35.08
N ILE A 30 17.06 -5.40 35.42
CA ILE A 30 17.45 -4.37 34.43
C ILE A 30 18.34 -4.98 33.33
N LEU A 31 19.33 -5.80 33.69
CA LEU A 31 20.19 -6.46 32.71
C LEU A 31 19.41 -7.38 31.79
N ILE A 32 18.49 -8.18 32.33
CA ILE A 32 17.63 -9.05 31.52
C ILE A 32 16.72 -8.20 30.57
N ALA A 33 16.13 -7.11 31.10
CA ALA A 33 15.28 -6.24 30.30
C ALA A 33 16.03 -5.61 29.11
N ILE A 34 17.28 -5.18 29.29
CA ILE A 34 18.12 -4.64 28.21
C ILE A 34 18.37 -5.70 27.14
N VAL A 35 18.74 -6.93 27.52
CA VAL A 35 18.97 -8.03 26.58
C VAL A 35 17.70 -8.33 25.77
N VAL A 36 16.54 -8.39 26.41
CA VAL A 36 15.25 -8.61 25.75
C VAL A 36 14.93 -7.50 24.76
N LEU A 37 15.12 -6.23 25.12
CA LEU A 37 14.87 -5.09 24.23
C LEU A 37 15.75 -5.11 22.98
N ILE A 38 17.01 -5.51 23.10
CA ILE A 38 17.93 -5.61 21.95
C ILE A 38 17.51 -6.76 21.01
N THR A 39 17.07 -7.89 21.57
CA THR A 39 16.72 -9.08 20.77
C THR A 39 15.39 -8.96 20.02
N ILE A 40 14.41 -8.26 20.56
CA ILE A 40 13.05 -8.17 19.98
C ILE A 40 12.99 -7.24 18.77
N ASN A 41 13.92 -6.29 18.61
CA ASN A 41 13.88 -5.24 17.58
C ASN A 41 12.50 -4.55 17.50
N PRO A 42 12.18 -3.64 18.43
CA PRO A 42 10.82 -3.06 18.54
C PRO A 42 10.38 -2.31 17.29
N TRP A 43 11.30 -1.72 16.52
CA TRP A 43 10.99 -1.02 15.28
C TRP A 43 10.44 -1.96 14.20
N ALA A 44 11.00 -3.16 14.09
CA ALA A 44 10.49 -4.16 13.15
C ALA A 44 9.06 -4.60 13.52
N GLN A 45 8.74 -4.70 14.81
CA GLN A 45 7.39 -5.05 15.26
C GLN A 45 6.39 -3.92 14.99
N ILE A 46 6.78 -2.66 15.21
CA ILE A 46 5.94 -1.49 14.90
C ILE A 46 5.66 -1.43 13.39
N ASN A 47 6.68 -1.62 12.56
CA ASN A 47 6.51 -1.63 11.09
C ASN A 47 5.52 -2.72 10.64
N LYS A 48 5.65 -3.94 11.19
CA LYS A 48 4.70 -5.03 10.89
C LYS A 48 3.27 -4.70 11.35
N ALA A 49 3.12 -4.03 12.49
CA ALA A 49 1.81 -3.60 12.97
C ALA A 49 1.18 -2.54 12.03
N TRP A 50 1.95 -1.58 11.55
CA TRP A 50 1.48 -0.60 10.56
C TRP A 50 1.09 -1.27 9.23
N ASP A 51 1.89 -2.23 8.74
CA ASP A 51 1.59 -2.95 7.51
C ASP A 51 0.33 -3.81 7.64
N SER A 52 0.14 -4.46 8.79
CA SER A 52 -1.10 -5.19 9.10
C SER A 52 -2.32 -4.26 9.11
N LYS A 53 -2.17 -3.05 9.68
CA LYS A 53 -3.21 -2.03 9.68
C LYS A 53 -3.54 -1.59 8.25
N ARG A 54 -2.54 -1.27 7.42
CA ARG A 54 -2.72 -0.91 6.00
C ARG A 54 -3.52 -1.95 5.23
N LYS A 55 -3.11 -3.22 5.34
CA LYS A 55 -3.80 -4.34 4.69
C LYS A 55 -5.26 -4.46 5.13
N THR A 56 -5.52 -4.32 6.42
CA THR A 56 -6.89 -4.38 6.97
C THR A 56 -7.73 -3.19 6.49
N GLU A 57 -7.20 -1.98 6.52
CA GLU A 57 -7.89 -0.76 6.08
C GLU A 57 -8.19 -0.81 4.58
N LEU A 58 -7.24 -1.24 3.74
CA LEU A 58 -7.46 -1.38 2.30
C LEU A 58 -8.48 -2.48 1.98
N THR A 59 -8.52 -3.57 2.75
CA THR A 59 -9.55 -4.61 2.59
C THR A 59 -10.94 -4.07 2.96
N GLN A 60 -11.06 -3.27 4.00
CA GLN A 60 -12.32 -2.63 4.38
C GLN A 60 -12.77 -1.61 3.33
N LEU A 61 -11.83 -0.82 2.81
CA LEU A 61 -12.10 0.15 1.75
C LEU A 61 -12.54 -0.56 0.46
N ASN A 62 -11.85 -1.64 0.07
CA ASN A 62 -12.24 -2.47 -1.06
C ASN A 62 -13.70 -2.93 -0.93
N LYS A 63 -14.09 -3.47 0.22
CA LYS A 63 -15.47 -3.88 0.47
C LYS A 63 -16.45 -2.71 0.34
N ALA A 64 -16.15 -1.56 0.91
CA ALA A 64 -17.01 -0.38 0.81
C ALA A 64 -17.17 0.13 -0.64
N LEU A 65 -16.13 -0.01 -1.47
CA LEU A 65 -16.17 0.33 -2.89
C LEU A 65 -17.03 -0.66 -3.71
N GLU A 66 -16.96 -1.96 -3.37
CA GLU A 66 -17.83 -2.95 -3.99
C GLU A 66 -19.32 -2.74 -3.59
N ASP A 67 -19.58 -2.40 -2.33
CA ASP A 67 -20.93 -2.05 -1.87
C ASP A 67 -21.45 -0.79 -2.60
N TYR A 68 -20.61 0.22 -2.78
CA TYR A 68 -20.93 1.41 -3.57
C TYR A 68 -21.25 1.05 -5.04
N TYR A 69 -20.42 0.21 -5.66
CA TYR A 69 -20.63 -0.25 -7.03
C TYR A 69 -21.95 -1.01 -7.21
N ASN A 70 -22.30 -1.87 -6.25
CA ASN A 70 -23.56 -2.59 -6.28
C ASN A 70 -24.79 -1.67 -6.24
N ASP A 71 -24.68 -0.54 -5.54
CA ASP A 71 -25.78 0.43 -5.43
C ASP A 71 -25.82 1.43 -6.59
N LYS A 72 -24.67 1.84 -7.13
CA LYS A 72 -24.54 2.93 -8.12
C LYS A 72 -24.24 2.45 -9.53
N GLY A 73 -23.77 1.21 -9.70
CA GLY A 73 -23.31 0.68 -10.99
C GLY A 73 -21.98 1.26 -11.48
N CYS A 74 -21.32 2.07 -10.67
CA CYS A 74 -20.04 2.73 -10.95
C CYS A 74 -19.20 2.77 -9.69
N TYR A 75 -17.87 2.77 -9.81
CA TYR A 75 -16.99 3.13 -8.70
C TYR A 75 -16.93 4.64 -8.49
N PRO A 76 -16.59 5.11 -7.28
CA PRO A 76 -16.53 6.56 -7.02
C PRO A 76 -15.48 7.24 -7.87
N LYS A 77 -15.76 8.47 -8.23
CA LYS A 77 -14.80 9.34 -8.93
C LYS A 77 -13.73 9.83 -7.94
N PRO A 78 -12.59 10.33 -8.44
CA PRO A 78 -11.58 10.94 -7.58
C PRO A 78 -12.13 11.98 -6.59
N GLU A 79 -13.07 12.82 -7.03
CA GLU A 79 -13.69 13.87 -6.21
C GLU A 79 -14.54 13.31 -5.05
N ASP A 80 -15.05 12.10 -5.20
CA ASP A 80 -15.93 11.45 -4.21
C ASP A 80 -15.14 10.69 -3.12
N ILE A 81 -13.83 10.49 -3.32
CA ILE A 81 -13.03 9.64 -2.43
C ILE A 81 -11.72 10.29 -1.96
N CYS A 82 -11.12 11.18 -2.75
CA CYS A 82 -9.83 11.80 -2.47
C CYS A 82 -9.95 13.18 -1.86
N TYR A 83 -8.92 13.59 -1.11
CA TYR A 83 -8.84 14.93 -0.55
C TYR A 83 -8.01 15.92 -1.41
N ASP A 84 -7.20 15.44 -2.36
CA ASP A 84 -6.23 16.21 -3.15
C ASP A 84 -6.29 15.95 -4.65
N VAL A 85 -7.51 15.90 -5.19
CA VAL A 85 -7.72 15.64 -6.63
C VAL A 85 -6.95 16.66 -7.48
N PRO A 86 -6.01 16.24 -8.33
CA PRO A 86 -5.32 17.15 -9.23
C PRO A 86 -6.28 17.67 -10.31
N PRO A 87 -6.12 18.93 -10.77
CA PRO A 87 -6.91 19.42 -11.89
C PRO A 87 -6.61 18.61 -13.15
N PRO A 88 -7.63 18.33 -13.99
CA PRO A 88 -7.42 17.60 -15.22
C PRO A 88 -6.45 18.36 -16.14
N PRO A 89 -5.50 17.68 -16.79
CA PRO A 89 -4.56 18.31 -17.70
C PRO A 89 -5.29 18.89 -18.93
N THR A 90 -5.04 20.16 -19.22
CA THR A 90 -5.76 20.92 -20.25
C THR A 90 -5.35 20.62 -21.70
N ASN A 91 -4.26 19.87 -21.92
CA ASN A 91 -3.62 19.68 -23.22
C ASN A 91 -3.64 18.23 -23.74
N VAL A 92 -4.48 17.38 -23.20
CA VAL A 92 -4.51 15.94 -23.51
C VAL A 92 -5.80 15.53 -24.25
N TYR A 93 -6.55 16.52 -24.73
CA TYR A 93 -7.77 16.31 -25.49
C TYR A 93 -7.47 16.35 -26.99
N GLY A 94 -7.90 15.32 -27.74
CA GLY A 94 -7.75 15.29 -29.19
C GLY A 94 -7.51 13.89 -29.76
N PRO A 95 -7.46 13.77 -31.08
CA PRO A 95 -7.18 12.51 -31.75
C PRO A 95 -5.79 11.97 -31.34
N GLY A 96 -5.77 10.81 -30.72
CA GLY A 96 -4.54 10.19 -30.20
C GLY A 96 -4.28 10.35 -28.68
N ALA A 97 -5.05 11.17 -27.97
CA ALA A 97 -5.01 11.22 -26.52
C ALA A 97 -5.74 10.00 -25.93
N GLY A 98 -5.04 9.16 -25.21
CA GLY A 98 -5.62 7.99 -24.55
C GLY A 98 -6.26 8.37 -23.21
N CYS A 99 -7.51 7.97 -22.97
CA CYS A 99 -8.19 8.17 -21.69
C CYS A 99 -7.42 7.58 -20.50
N SER A 100 -6.69 6.50 -20.72
CA SER A 100 -5.87 5.87 -19.69
C SER A 100 -4.81 6.82 -19.13
N LYS A 101 -4.16 7.63 -19.98
CA LYS A 101 -3.14 8.61 -19.52
C LYS A 101 -3.75 9.76 -18.74
N LEU A 102 -4.96 10.17 -19.07
CA LEU A 102 -5.70 11.21 -18.37
C LEU A 102 -6.13 10.75 -16.97
N LEU A 103 -6.64 9.53 -16.87
CA LEU A 103 -7.04 8.94 -15.60
C LEU A 103 -5.85 8.65 -14.68
N GLU A 104 -4.71 8.26 -15.26
CA GLU A 104 -3.45 8.14 -14.51
C GLU A 104 -2.99 9.48 -13.91
N SER A 105 -3.20 10.58 -14.65
CA SER A 105 -2.87 11.93 -14.17
C SER A 105 -3.82 12.46 -13.09
N GLN A 106 -4.98 11.82 -12.91
CA GLN A 106 -5.98 12.14 -11.89
C GLN A 106 -5.87 11.27 -10.63
N ALA A 107 -4.85 10.43 -10.56
CA ALA A 107 -4.60 9.69 -9.33
C ALA A 107 -4.42 10.66 -8.15
N CYS A 108 -5.03 10.30 -7.03
CA CYS A 108 -5.18 11.16 -5.88
C CYS A 108 -5.10 10.37 -4.58
N HIS A 109 -4.97 11.04 -3.45
CA HIS A 109 -4.75 10.36 -2.19
C HIS A 109 -6.00 10.32 -1.31
N ILE A 110 -6.14 9.21 -0.58
CA ILE A 110 -7.23 8.97 0.36
C ILE A 110 -6.73 9.19 1.78
N CYS A 111 -7.40 10.06 2.53
CA CYS A 111 -7.22 10.19 3.97
C CYS A 111 -8.40 10.94 4.61
N GLY A 112 -9.18 10.27 5.44
CA GLY A 112 -10.33 10.86 6.12
C GLY A 112 -9.98 11.87 7.23
N ASN A 113 -8.70 12.06 7.57
CA ASN A 113 -8.27 13.06 8.55
C ASN A 113 -8.00 14.44 7.93
N GLU A 114 -7.96 14.54 6.61
CA GLU A 114 -7.76 15.80 5.91
C GLU A 114 -9.05 16.61 5.83
N SER A 115 -8.93 17.94 5.87
CA SER A 115 -10.06 18.86 5.91
C SER A 115 -10.95 18.80 4.66
N ASN A 116 -10.37 18.44 3.53
CA ASN A 116 -11.05 18.33 2.24
C ASN A 116 -11.50 16.90 1.93
N SER A 117 -11.42 15.98 2.91
CA SER A 117 -11.87 14.61 2.69
C SER A 117 -13.37 14.55 2.51
N PRO A 118 -13.86 13.95 1.43
CA PRO A 118 -15.29 13.83 1.19
C PRO A 118 -15.95 12.84 2.17
N SER A 119 -17.27 12.89 2.28
CA SER A 119 -18.04 11.92 3.06
C SER A 119 -18.43 10.75 2.18
N PHE A 120 -18.25 9.53 2.66
CA PHE A 120 -18.60 8.30 1.94
C PHE A 120 -19.73 7.51 2.61
N SER A 121 -20.54 8.18 3.43
CA SER A 121 -21.73 7.57 4.04
C SER A 121 -22.76 7.19 2.96
N PRO A 122 -23.45 6.03 3.05
CA PRO A 122 -23.48 5.10 4.18
C PRO A 122 -22.41 4.00 4.14
N TYR A 123 -21.57 3.89 3.11
CA TYR A 123 -20.66 2.77 2.88
C TYR A 123 -19.50 2.75 3.86
N LEU A 124 -18.99 3.93 4.21
CA LEU A 124 -17.91 4.08 5.17
C LEU A 124 -18.12 5.37 5.99
N SER A 125 -18.02 5.27 7.30
CA SER A 125 -18.18 6.42 8.20
C SER A 125 -17.06 7.45 8.05
N LYS A 126 -15.86 6.97 7.74
CA LYS A 126 -14.65 7.78 7.53
C LYS A 126 -13.64 7.00 6.71
N PHE A 127 -13.00 7.65 5.76
CA PHE A 127 -11.91 7.03 5.00
C PHE A 127 -10.71 6.69 5.90
N PRO A 128 -10.04 5.56 5.65
CA PRO A 128 -8.80 5.23 6.31
C PRO A 128 -7.70 6.21 5.92
N CYS A 129 -6.71 6.33 6.79
CA CYS A 129 -5.55 7.18 6.59
C CYS A 129 -4.31 6.40 6.96
N ASP A 130 -3.27 6.44 6.12
CA ASP A 130 -2.03 5.72 6.41
C ASP A 130 -1.52 6.04 7.83
N PRO A 131 -1.05 5.06 8.61
CA PRO A 131 -0.50 5.31 9.94
C PRO A 131 0.65 6.32 9.97
N GLN A 132 1.36 6.47 8.86
CA GLN A 132 2.45 7.42 8.66
C GLN A 132 2.04 8.56 7.70
N HIS A 133 0.77 8.96 7.73
CA HIS A 133 0.21 9.98 6.85
C HIS A 133 1.09 11.22 6.73
N LYS A 134 1.17 11.75 5.53
CA LYS A 134 2.07 12.72 4.91
C LYS A 134 3.41 12.17 4.46
N GLN A 135 3.96 11.14 5.10
CA GLN A 135 5.15 10.43 4.57
C GLN A 135 4.74 9.29 3.64
N LYS A 136 3.66 8.58 3.99
CA LYS A 136 3.05 7.52 3.19
C LYS A 136 1.57 7.79 3.05
N GLN A 137 1.00 7.46 1.90
CA GLN A 137 -0.38 7.78 1.55
C GLN A 137 -0.99 6.65 0.74
N TYR A 138 -2.31 6.50 0.82
CA TYR A 138 -3.05 5.60 -0.05
C TYR A 138 -3.35 6.32 -1.36
N LEU A 139 -2.83 5.80 -2.46
CA LEU A 139 -3.05 6.35 -3.79
C LEU A 139 -4.24 5.65 -4.45
N TYR A 140 -5.23 6.40 -4.87
CA TYR A 140 -6.40 5.93 -5.61
C TYR A 140 -6.28 6.28 -7.09
N GLU A 141 -6.55 5.30 -7.93
CA GLU A 141 -6.61 5.45 -9.37
C GLU A 141 -7.89 4.79 -9.89
N VAL A 142 -8.64 5.49 -10.71
CA VAL A 142 -9.72 4.91 -11.51
C VAL A 142 -9.19 4.48 -12.87
N ALA A 143 -9.68 3.37 -13.39
CA ALA A 143 -9.36 2.94 -14.74
C ALA A 143 -10.53 3.27 -15.68
N ALA A 144 -10.19 3.61 -16.93
CA ALA A 144 -11.18 3.85 -17.97
C ALA A 144 -12.02 2.59 -18.21
N ALA A 145 -13.29 2.78 -18.53
CA ALA A 145 -14.13 1.68 -18.95
C ALA A 145 -13.52 0.98 -20.19
N PRO A 146 -13.62 -0.36 -20.29
CA PRO A 146 -13.16 -1.08 -21.46
C PRO A 146 -13.83 -0.54 -22.73
N GLY A 147 -13.02 -0.12 -23.70
CA GLY A 147 -13.52 0.44 -24.97
C GLY A 147 -13.35 1.96 -25.15
N PHE A 148 -13.00 2.68 -24.07
CA PHE A 148 -12.63 4.09 -24.20
C PHE A 148 -11.18 4.23 -24.66
N THR A 149 -10.98 4.38 -25.96
CA THR A 149 -9.64 4.58 -26.55
C THR A 149 -9.28 6.04 -26.77
N PHE A 150 -10.27 6.94 -26.76
CA PHE A 150 -10.06 8.36 -27.04
C PHE A 150 -10.86 9.22 -26.07
N CYS A 151 -10.21 10.23 -25.49
CA CYS A 151 -10.87 11.31 -24.76
C CYS A 151 -10.94 12.55 -25.65
N THR A 152 -12.11 12.93 -26.09
CA THR A 152 -12.34 14.10 -26.93
C THR A 152 -12.83 15.31 -26.15
N THR A 153 -13.40 15.07 -24.98
CA THR A 153 -13.93 16.11 -24.07
C THR A 153 -13.41 15.92 -22.64
N PRO A 154 -13.42 16.98 -21.83
CA PRO A 154 -13.15 16.88 -20.39
C PRO A 154 -14.05 15.87 -19.66
N GLU A 155 -15.30 15.73 -20.11
CA GLU A 155 -16.28 14.80 -19.53
C GLU A 155 -15.91 13.34 -19.82
N ASP A 156 -15.39 13.04 -21.02
CA ASP A 156 -14.87 11.72 -21.36
C ASP A 156 -13.65 11.38 -20.46
N ALA A 157 -12.84 12.38 -20.16
CA ALA A 157 -11.63 12.24 -19.35
C ALA A 157 -11.94 11.96 -17.88
N THR A 158 -12.99 12.58 -17.33
CA THR A 158 -13.40 12.39 -15.95
C THR A 158 -14.12 11.07 -15.70
N ASN A 159 -14.37 10.30 -16.75
CA ASN A 159 -15.09 9.03 -16.72
C ASN A 159 -16.29 9.08 -15.76
N SER A 160 -17.40 9.59 -16.23
CA SER A 160 -18.60 9.80 -15.40
C SER A 160 -19.08 8.55 -14.65
N CYS A 161 -18.61 7.36 -15.07
CA CYS A 161 -18.98 6.07 -14.49
C CYS A 161 -17.79 5.10 -14.51
N PRO A 162 -16.80 5.23 -13.59
CA PRO A 162 -15.66 4.32 -13.52
C PRO A 162 -16.10 2.87 -13.29
N GLN A 163 -15.56 1.93 -14.07
CA GLN A 163 -15.88 0.51 -13.99
C GLN A 163 -14.80 -0.31 -13.31
N SER A 164 -13.68 0.31 -12.98
CA SER A 164 -12.59 -0.33 -12.26
C SER A 164 -11.72 0.68 -11.51
N TYR A 165 -11.03 0.23 -10.51
CA TYR A 165 -10.12 1.04 -9.69
C TYR A 165 -8.90 0.24 -9.24
N ARG A 166 -7.89 0.97 -8.79
CA ARG A 166 -6.70 0.48 -8.10
C ARG A 166 -6.39 1.38 -6.92
N ILE A 167 -6.00 0.79 -5.81
CA ILE A 167 -5.51 1.52 -4.64
C ILE A 167 -4.15 0.96 -4.28
N TYR A 168 -3.18 1.83 -4.08
CA TYR A 168 -1.81 1.47 -3.77
C TYR A 168 -1.43 1.96 -2.37
N SER A 169 -0.51 1.24 -1.73
CA SER A 169 0.04 1.55 -0.42
C SER A 169 1.49 1.12 -0.32
N ASP A 170 2.29 1.89 0.41
CA ASP A 170 3.65 1.52 0.78
C ASP A 170 3.64 0.61 1.99
N LEU A 171 4.39 -0.49 1.94
CA LEU A 171 4.70 -1.28 3.12
C LEU A 171 6.02 -0.84 3.76
N SER A 172 6.15 -1.03 5.06
CA SER A 172 7.38 -0.73 5.79
C SER A 172 8.30 -1.96 5.87
N ASN A 173 7.72 -3.16 5.76
CA ASN A 173 8.45 -4.43 5.73
C ASN A 173 8.64 -4.92 4.29
N GLN A 174 9.80 -4.68 3.72
CA GLN A 174 10.14 -5.08 2.35
C GLN A 174 10.22 -6.60 2.12
N SER A 175 10.23 -7.39 3.20
CA SER A 175 10.22 -8.86 3.14
C SER A 175 8.82 -9.45 3.37
N ASP A 176 7.76 -8.66 3.18
CA ASP A 176 6.40 -9.14 3.32
C ASP A 176 6.01 -10.01 2.12
N LEU A 177 5.47 -11.20 2.37
CA LEU A 177 5.08 -12.16 1.33
C LEU A 177 4.03 -11.60 0.37
N ALA A 178 3.18 -10.69 0.81
CA ALA A 178 2.19 -10.06 -0.05
C ALA A 178 2.82 -9.27 -1.22
N ILE A 179 4.03 -8.73 -1.05
CA ILE A 179 4.77 -8.03 -2.11
C ILE A 179 5.10 -9.01 -3.25
N GLU A 180 5.52 -10.22 -2.89
CA GLU A 180 5.81 -11.28 -3.86
C GLU A 180 4.56 -11.79 -4.55
N GLU A 181 3.53 -12.10 -3.78
CA GLU A 181 2.25 -12.61 -4.30
C GLU A 181 1.59 -11.63 -5.28
N LEU A 182 1.66 -10.34 -5.00
CA LEU A 182 1.17 -9.28 -5.88
C LEU A 182 2.12 -8.99 -7.05
N GLY A 183 3.38 -9.42 -6.96
CA GLY A 183 4.43 -9.19 -7.95
C GLY A 183 4.91 -7.75 -8.01
N CYS A 184 4.90 -7.04 -6.88
CA CYS A 184 5.38 -5.68 -6.74
C CYS A 184 6.85 -5.59 -6.28
N GLN A 185 7.64 -6.68 -6.41
CA GLN A 185 9.01 -6.80 -5.88
C GLN A 185 10.04 -5.94 -6.59
N ALA A 186 10.07 -5.99 -7.91
CA ALA A 186 11.17 -5.38 -8.69
C ALA A 186 10.80 -3.98 -9.17
N GLY A 187 10.91 -2.99 -8.30
CA GLY A 187 10.62 -1.60 -8.63
C GLY A 187 9.22 -1.13 -8.24
N GLY A 188 8.45 -2.01 -7.58
CA GLY A 188 7.14 -1.68 -7.04
C GLY A 188 5.98 -1.77 -8.03
N CYS A 189 4.82 -1.42 -7.54
CA CYS A 189 3.59 -1.22 -8.29
C CYS A 189 3.22 0.27 -8.26
N GLY A 190 2.28 0.70 -9.09
CA GLY A 190 1.81 2.08 -9.09
C GLY A 190 1.62 2.65 -10.48
N ILE A 191 1.63 3.97 -10.55
CA ILE A 191 1.38 4.75 -11.77
C ILE A 191 2.69 5.33 -12.27
N SER A 192 2.87 5.34 -13.59
CA SER A 192 4.02 6.02 -14.21
C SER A 192 4.00 7.53 -13.88
N PRO A 193 5.13 8.16 -13.52
CA PRO A 193 6.48 7.61 -13.37
C PRO A 193 6.78 7.04 -11.97
N ASN A 194 5.85 7.10 -11.03
CA ASN A 194 6.06 6.79 -9.62
C ASN A 194 5.59 5.37 -9.27
N TYR A 195 6.38 4.38 -9.64
CA TYR A 195 6.15 3.00 -9.23
C TYR A 195 6.88 2.75 -7.90
N GLY A 196 6.34 3.21 -6.79
CA GLY A 196 7.02 3.10 -5.50
C GLY A 196 6.25 2.29 -4.45
N TYR A 197 5.11 1.70 -4.84
CA TYR A 197 4.23 1.00 -3.91
C TYR A 197 4.48 -0.50 -3.90
N GLU A 198 4.48 -1.09 -2.74
CA GLU A 198 4.71 -2.53 -2.56
C GLU A 198 3.43 -3.34 -2.43
N PHE A 199 2.30 -2.68 -2.19
CA PHE A 199 1.01 -3.33 -1.94
C PHE A 199 -0.14 -2.56 -2.59
N GLY A 200 -1.24 -3.26 -2.87
CA GLY A 200 -2.45 -2.61 -3.36
C GLY A 200 -3.62 -3.58 -3.44
N VAL A 201 -4.79 -3.00 -3.65
CA VAL A 201 -6.06 -3.70 -3.92
C VAL A 201 -6.68 -3.15 -5.18
N THR A 202 -7.45 -3.98 -5.88
CA THR A 202 -8.09 -3.62 -7.14
C THR A 202 -9.54 -4.10 -7.16
N SER A 203 -10.32 -3.53 -8.06
CA SER A 203 -11.59 -4.14 -8.44
C SER A 203 -11.38 -5.54 -9.05
N PRO A 204 -12.37 -6.45 -9.02
CA PRO A 204 -12.22 -7.84 -9.45
C PRO A 204 -11.78 -8.02 -10.91
N ASN A 205 -12.07 -7.05 -11.78
CA ASN A 205 -11.77 -7.08 -13.22
C ASN A 205 -10.44 -6.39 -13.59
N GLU A 206 -9.66 -5.95 -12.60
CA GLU A 206 -8.41 -5.22 -12.79
C GLU A 206 -7.22 -5.89 -12.11
N LYS A 207 -6.02 -5.48 -12.52
CA LYS A 207 -4.75 -5.88 -11.89
C LYS A 207 -3.95 -4.64 -11.51
N LEU A 208 -3.10 -4.76 -10.49
CA LEU A 208 -2.14 -3.72 -10.15
C LEU A 208 -1.21 -3.46 -11.34
N LYS A 209 -0.97 -2.20 -11.63
CA LYS A 209 0.08 -1.81 -12.58
C LYS A 209 1.43 -2.06 -11.92
N LYS A 210 2.27 -2.80 -12.61
CA LYS A 210 3.62 -3.15 -12.15
C LYS A 210 4.64 -2.41 -13.00
N THR A 211 5.79 -2.11 -12.42
CA THR A 211 6.96 -1.81 -13.25
C THR A 211 7.30 -3.05 -14.06
N SER A 212 6.94 -3.04 -15.32
CA SER A 212 7.61 -3.92 -16.26
C SER A 212 8.98 -3.31 -16.52
N SER A 213 10.04 -3.90 -15.96
CA SER A 213 11.38 -3.56 -16.39
C SER A 213 11.55 -4.10 -17.80
N TYR A 214 11.53 -3.22 -18.79
CA TYR A 214 11.86 -3.61 -20.16
C TYR A 214 13.37 -3.67 -20.31
N TYR A 215 13.82 -4.70 -20.98
CA TYR A 215 15.24 -4.94 -21.29
C TYR A 215 15.45 -4.76 -22.77
N CYS A 216 16.45 -4.00 -23.08
CA CYS A 216 16.88 -3.74 -24.44
C CYS A 216 18.06 -4.63 -24.78
N TYR A 217 17.93 -5.47 -25.81
CA TYR A 217 19.06 -6.12 -26.42
C TYR A 217 19.79 -5.10 -27.28
N THR A 218 21.03 -4.79 -26.87
CA THR A 218 21.80 -3.70 -27.48
C THR A 218 22.64 -4.20 -28.66
N THR A 219 23.10 -3.27 -29.48
CA THR A 219 24.07 -3.53 -30.53
C THR A 219 25.38 -4.16 -30.03
N SER A 220 25.69 -3.97 -28.73
CA SER A 220 26.83 -4.59 -28.04
C SER A 220 26.54 -6.01 -27.54
N ARG A 221 25.38 -6.59 -27.87
CA ARG A 221 24.93 -7.92 -27.42
C ARG A 221 24.77 -8.05 -25.90
N THR A 222 24.38 -6.99 -25.23
CA THR A 222 24.05 -6.97 -23.80
C THR A 222 22.58 -6.73 -23.59
N CYS A 223 22.02 -7.25 -22.49
CA CYS A 223 20.66 -7.01 -22.08
C CYS A 223 20.66 -5.90 -21.00
N ASP A 224 20.45 -4.69 -21.41
CA ASP A 224 20.44 -3.53 -20.50
C ASP A 224 19.01 -3.18 -20.11
N ASN A 225 18.81 -2.86 -18.84
CA ASN A 225 17.53 -2.29 -18.38
C ASN A 225 17.34 -0.92 -19.03
N CYS A 226 16.30 -0.77 -19.80
CA CYS A 226 16.03 0.48 -20.50
C CYS A 226 14.94 1.34 -19.90
N GLY A 227 14.16 0.81 -18.99
CA GLY A 227 13.14 1.60 -18.30
C GLY A 227 11.88 0.83 -17.95
N ALA A 228 10.93 1.55 -17.37
CA ALA A 228 9.67 1.02 -16.88
C ALA A 228 8.58 0.89 -17.98
N THR A 229 8.75 1.53 -19.12
CA THR A 229 7.80 1.46 -20.23
C THR A 229 8.47 1.05 -21.54
N TYR A 230 7.72 0.40 -22.41
CA TYR A 230 8.17 0.01 -23.75
C TYR A 230 8.66 1.22 -24.56
N GLU A 231 7.93 2.31 -24.49
CA GLU A 231 8.20 3.56 -25.23
C GLU A 231 9.56 4.18 -24.87
N ILE A 232 9.96 4.11 -23.59
CA ILE A 232 11.28 4.60 -23.15
C ILE A 232 12.41 3.76 -23.77
N CYS A 233 12.17 2.47 -23.95
CA CYS A 233 13.14 1.58 -24.57
C CYS A 233 13.25 1.81 -26.07
N GLU A 234 12.13 2.08 -26.75
CA GLU A 234 12.07 2.30 -28.19
C GLU A 234 12.86 3.56 -28.64
N VAL A 235 12.93 4.59 -27.82
CA VAL A 235 13.68 5.81 -28.10
C VAL A 235 15.19 5.68 -27.87
N LYS A 236 15.68 4.57 -27.30
CA LYS A 236 17.15 4.37 -27.12
C LYS A 236 17.83 3.95 -28.41
N PRO A 237 18.77 4.76 -28.95
CA PRO A 237 19.39 4.50 -30.25
C PRO A 237 20.21 3.17 -30.34
N SER A 238 20.59 2.64 -29.18
CA SER A 238 21.35 1.37 -29.09
C SER A 238 20.48 0.14 -28.98
N CYS A 239 19.15 0.32 -28.88
CA CYS A 239 18.21 -0.78 -28.67
C CYS A 239 17.86 -1.44 -30.01
N VAL A 240 18.07 -2.74 -30.11
CA VAL A 240 17.74 -3.54 -31.29
C VAL A 240 16.41 -4.23 -31.11
N GLU A 241 16.19 -4.80 -29.94
CA GLU A 241 14.95 -5.49 -29.57
C GLU A 241 14.63 -5.29 -28.10
N ILE A 242 13.33 -5.22 -27.78
CA ILE A 242 12.81 -4.92 -26.45
C ILE A 242 12.13 -6.17 -25.88
N TYR A 243 12.47 -6.52 -24.65
CA TYR A 243 11.96 -7.68 -23.93
C TYR A 243 11.33 -7.25 -22.61
N SER A 244 10.26 -7.92 -22.21
CA SER A 244 9.55 -7.68 -20.95
C SER A 244 10.23 -8.31 -19.71
N SER A 245 11.30 -9.09 -19.92
CA SER A 245 12.10 -9.65 -18.82
C SER A 245 13.56 -9.81 -19.23
N LYS A 246 14.45 -9.78 -18.24
CA LYS A 246 15.89 -9.98 -18.43
C LYS A 246 16.19 -11.40 -18.95
N GLU A 247 15.46 -12.38 -18.47
CA GLU A 247 15.60 -13.78 -18.90
C GLU A 247 15.27 -13.97 -20.37
N ASN A 248 14.15 -13.40 -20.83
CA ASN A 248 13.75 -13.47 -22.23
C ASN A 248 14.74 -12.75 -23.15
N CYS A 249 15.39 -11.71 -22.67
CA CYS A 249 16.44 -11.01 -23.41
C CYS A 249 17.71 -11.84 -23.58
N TYR A 250 18.07 -12.67 -22.60
CA TYR A 250 19.26 -13.55 -22.67
C TYR A 250 19.01 -14.88 -23.39
N LEU A 251 17.76 -15.28 -23.56
CA LEU A 251 17.39 -16.54 -24.25
C LEU A 251 17.48 -16.44 -25.78
N ARG A 252 17.81 -15.27 -26.33
CA ARG A 252 18.08 -15.04 -27.73
C ARG A 252 19.52 -15.49 -28.10
#